data_a3ee17b47cd1bcfa364124527360cc93
#
_entry.id   a3ee17b47cd1bcfa364124527360cc93
#
_cell.length_a   1.000
_cell.length_b   1.000
_cell.length_c   1.000
_cell.angle_alpha   90.00
_cell.angle_beta   90.00
_cell.angle_gamma   90.00
#
_symmetry.space_group_name_H-M   'P 1'
#
loop_
_entity.id
_entity.type
_entity.pdbx_description
1 polymer ?
#
loop_
_entity_poly.entity_id
_entity_poly.type
_entity_poly.pdbx_seq_one_letter_code
_entity_poly.pdbx_strand_id
1 'polypeptide(L)'
;TEIQKAQRILLAGAGGGFDIYCGLPLYFDLLEMGKEVYLANLSFADLHSSDAKSISDFAVEVKATTRGKESYFPELHLVRWLAGQGYKTSLYAFDTTGVKPLQDNYQTLIKLLNLDTIILIDGGTDSLMRGDEADLGTPQEDAASIAAVHFLEAPVSKILVCLGFGVDTHHGVS
;
A
#
# COMPACT_ATOMS: atom_id res chain seq x y z
N THR A 1 -10.74 -3.18 19.63
CA THR A 1 -10.06 -2.27 18.67
C THR A 1 -10.73 -2.34 17.31
N GLU A 2 -10.53 -1.35 16.43
CA GLU A 2 -11.07 -1.36 15.07
C GLU A 2 -10.55 -2.58 14.29
N ILE A 3 -9.27 -2.92 14.43
CA ILE A 3 -8.66 -4.11 13.80
C ILE A 3 -9.34 -5.41 14.22
N GLN A 4 -9.79 -5.54 15.48
CA GLN A 4 -10.50 -6.74 15.94
C GLN A 4 -11.84 -6.92 15.23
N LYS A 5 -12.54 -5.83 14.92
CA LYS A 5 -13.82 -5.85 14.21
C LYS A 5 -13.68 -6.08 12.71
N ALA A 6 -12.58 -5.63 12.13
CA ALA A 6 -12.27 -5.76 10.71
C ALA A 6 -12.30 -7.21 10.24
N GLN A 7 -12.77 -7.47 9.04
CA GLN A 7 -12.80 -8.79 8.42
C GLN A 7 -12.10 -8.80 7.06
N ARG A 8 -12.26 -7.75 6.26
CA ARG A 8 -11.74 -7.64 4.89
C ARG A 8 -10.88 -6.39 4.78
N ILE A 9 -9.59 -6.59 4.90
CA ILE A 9 -8.61 -5.53 5.15
C ILE A 9 -7.74 -5.33 3.91
N LEU A 10 -7.61 -4.08 3.45
CA LEU A 10 -6.57 -3.68 2.51
C LEU A 10 -5.38 -3.13 3.30
N LEU A 11 -4.23 -3.77 3.16
CA LEU A 11 -2.95 -3.30 3.67
C LEU A 11 -2.21 -2.62 2.51
N ALA A 12 -1.95 -1.34 2.60
CA ALA A 12 -1.42 -0.56 1.48
C ALA A 12 -0.20 0.27 1.89
N GLY A 13 0.89 0.15 1.14
CA GLY A 13 2.05 1.05 1.29
C GLY A 13 1.68 2.48 0.94
N ALA A 14 2.03 3.42 1.80
CA ALA A 14 1.63 4.84 1.66
C ALA A 14 2.56 5.62 0.74
N GLY A 15 3.86 5.65 1.03
CA GLY A 15 4.86 6.38 0.24
C GLY A 15 5.37 5.63 -1.00
N GLY A 16 4.96 4.38 -1.14
CA GLY A 16 5.32 3.55 -2.27
C GLY A 16 6.61 2.75 -2.09
N GLY A 17 7.11 2.21 -3.20
CA GLY A 17 8.35 1.43 -3.18
C GLY A 17 8.28 0.23 -2.24
N PHE A 18 9.02 0.28 -1.12
CA PHE A 18 9.15 -0.83 -0.18
C PHE A 18 8.25 -0.71 1.07
N ASP A 19 7.39 0.29 1.18
CA ASP A 19 6.53 0.47 2.36
C ASP A 19 5.67 -0.75 2.64
N ILE A 20 5.13 -1.37 1.61
CA ILE A 20 4.30 -2.57 1.78
C ILE A 20 5.07 -3.73 2.44
N TYR A 21 6.39 -3.81 2.28
CA TYR A 21 7.21 -4.83 2.95
C TYR A 21 7.24 -4.62 4.46
N CYS A 22 7.21 -3.37 4.91
CA CYS A 22 7.14 -3.02 6.32
C CYS A 22 5.82 -3.47 6.95
N GLY A 23 4.77 -3.64 6.15
CA GLY A 23 3.49 -4.19 6.57
C GLY A 23 3.42 -5.71 6.73
N LEU A 24 4.44 -6.46 6.30
CA LEU A 24 4.38 -7.93 6.30
C LEU A 24 4.19 -8.56 7.67
N PRO A 25 4.82 -8.11 8.76
CA PRO A 25 4.52 -8.65 10.09
C PRO A 25 3.03 -8.54 10.41
N LEU A 26 2.44 -7.37 10.18
CA LEU A 26 1.01 -7.15 10.38
C LEU A 26 0.15 -8.00 9.44
N TYR A 27 0.58 -8.19 8.19
CA TYR A 27 -0.09 -9.06 7.23
C TYR A 27 -0.24 -10.49 7.75
N PHE A 28 0.84 -11.07 8.29
CA PHE A 28 0.82 -12.43 8.82
C PHE A 28 -0.01 -12.53 10.09
N ASP A 29 0.12 -11.59 11.01
CA ASP A 29 -0.68 -11.54 12.25
C ASP A 29 -2.19 -11.48 11.92
N LEU A 30 -2.58 -10.67 10.95
CA LEU A 30 -3.97 -10.56 10.53
C LEU A 30 -4.49 -11.86 9.91
N LEU A 31 -3.67 -12.55 9.12
CA LEU A 31 -4.03 -13.87 8.57
C LEU A 31 -4.19 -14.91 9.68
N GLU A 32 -3.29 -14.93 10.68
CA GLU A 32 -3.42 -15.80 11.86
C GLU A 32 -4.70 -15.52 12.67
N MET A 33 -5.15 -14.27 12.70
CA MET A 33 -6.42 -13.87 13.27
C MET A 33 -7.65 -14.30 12.43
N GLY A 34 -7.42 -14.94 11.28
CA GLY A 34 -8.49 -15.40 10.38
C GLY A 34 -9.10 -14.27 9.53
N LYS A 35 -8.41 -13.17 9.32
CA LYS A 35 -8.87 -12.06 8.48
C LYS A 35 -8.59 -12.33 6.99
N GLU A 36 -9.41 -11.77 6.10
CA GLU A 36 -9.08 -11.67 4.68
C GLU A 36 -8.23 -10.41 4.45
N VAL A 37 -6.99 -10.60 4.03
CA VAL A 37 -6.05 -9.49 3.85
C VAL A 37 -5.62 -9.38 2.40
N TYR A 38 -5.78 -8.21 1.84
CA TYR A 38 -5.39 -7.83 0.49
C TYR A 38 -4.23 -6.85 0.57
N LEU A 39 -3.35 -6.85 -0.44
CA LEU A 39 -2.18 -6.00 -0.50
C LEU A 39 -2.31 -4.97 -1.61
N ALA A 40 -1.92 -3.73 -1.34
CA ALA A 40 -1.76 -2.69 -2.35
C ALA A 40 -0.48 -1.89 -2.11
N ASN A 41 -0.01 -1.19 -3.13
CA ASN A 41 1.17 -0.33 -3.02
C ASN A 41 1.12 0.78 -4.07
N LEU A 42 1.58 1.97 -3.73
CA LEU A 42 1.97 2.96 -4.71
C LEU A 42 3.28 2.49 -5.35
N SER A 43 3.35 2.46 -6.67
CA SER A 43 4.46 1.82 -7.37
C SER A 43 5.26 2.81 -8.21
N PHE A 44 6.58 2.67 -8.16
CA PHE A 44 7.51 3.35 -9.06
C PHE A 44 7.96 2.43 -10.21
N ALA A 45 7.39 1.22 -10.31
CA ALA A 45 7.66 0.31 -11.42
C ALA A 45 6.94 0.77 -12.69
N ASP A 46 7.46 0.35 -13.85
CA ASP A 46 6.81 0.55 -15.14
C ASP A 46 5.66 -0.47 -15.31
N LEU A 47 4.51 -0.15 -14.68
CA LEU A 47 3.35 -1.03 -14.63
C LEU A 47 2.77 -1.30 -16.03
N HIS A 48 2.81 -0.30 -16.91
CA HIS A 48 2.25 -0.38 -18.27
C HIS A 48 3.06 -1.29 -19.21
N SER A 49 4.33 -1.57 -18.90
CA SER A 49 5.15 -2.54 -19.66
C SER A 49 4.93 -3.99 -19.20
N SER A 50 4.10 -4.21 -18.20
CA SER A 50 3.79 -5.53 -17.67
C SER A 50 2.54 -6.14 -18.31
N ASP A 51 2.38 -7.47 -18.18
CA ASP A 51 1.15 -8.19 -18.51
C ASP A 51 0.16 -8.29 -17.31
N ALA A 52 0.35 -7.43 -16.30
CA ALA A 52 -0.53 -7.35 -15.15
C ALA A 52 -1.95 -6.95 -15.58
N LYS A 53 -2.95 -7.54 -14.94
CA LYS A 53 -4.35 -7.25 -15.25
C LYS A 53 -4.74 -5.84 -14.82
N SER A 54 -5.16 -5.00 -15.74
CA SER A 54 -5.70 -3.68 -15.42
C SER A 54 -6.96 -3.79 -14.55
N ILE A 55 -7.03 -2.97 -13.50
CA ILE A 55 -8.18 -2.81 -12.60
C ILE A 55 -8.86 -1.47 -12.85
N SER A 56 -8.08 -0.45 -13.17
CA SER A 56 -8.49 0.89 -13.58
C SER A 56 -7.43 1.46 -14.55
N ASP A 57 -7.58 2.70 -14.94
CA ASP A 57 -6.59 3.39 -15.80
C ASP A 57 -5.22 3.54 -15.09
N PHE A 58 -5.20 3.51 -13.77
CA PHE A 58 -4.00 3.77 -12.94
C PHE A 58 -3.76 2.70 -11.87
N ALA A 59 -4.31 1.49 -12.07
CA ALA A 59 -4.10 0.37 -11.15
C ALA A 59 -4.11 -0.97 -11.88
N VAL A 60 -3.20 -1.85 -11.45
CA VAL A 60 -3.09 -3.21 -11.97
C VAL A 60 -3.08 -4.25 -10.84
N GLU A 61 -3.53 -5.46 -11.14
CA GLU A 61 -3.39 -6.62 -10.26
C GLU A 61 -2.13 -7.41 -10.64
N VAL A 62 -1.13 -7.38 -9.77
CA VAL A 62 0.14 -8.11 -9.92
C VAL A 62 0.02 -9.48 -9.27
N LYS A 63 0.34 -10.53 -10.01
CA LYS A 63 0.37 -11.93 -9.58
C LYS A 63 1.77 -12.51 -9.69
N ALA A 64 2.04 -13.62 -9.04
CA ALA A 64 3.33 -14.31 -9.15
C ALA A 64 3.68 -14.71 -10.60
N THR A 65 2.67 -14.89 -11.45
CA THR A 65 2.82 -15.21 -12.87
C THR A 65 2.98 -14.00 -13.77
N THR A 66 2.80 -12.78 -13.25
CA THR A 66 2.97 -11.54 -14.00
C THR A 66 4.38 -11.43 -14.56
N ARG A 67 4.48 -10.91 -15.78
CA ARG A 67 5.73 -10.61 -16.48
C ARG A 67 5.86 -9.11 -16.64
N GLY A 68 7.02 -8.58 -16.41
CA GLY A 68 7.32 -7.16 -16.52
C GLY A 68 8.81 -6.89 -16.42
N LYS A 69 9.19 -5.62 -16.42
CA LYS A 69 10.58 -5.21 -16.32
C LYS A 69 11.07 -5.41 -14.87
N GLU A 70 11.83 -6.46 -14.64
CA GLU A 70 12.23 -6.91 -13.30
C GLU A 70 13.35 -6.08 -12.65
N SER A 71 13.97 -5.13 -13.36
CA SER A 71 15.05 -4.30 -12.79
C SER A 71 14.61 -3.48 -11.58
N TYR A 72 13.34 -3.12 -11.52
CA TYR A 72 12.70 -2.52 -10.35
C TYR A 72 11.21 -2.82 -10.41
N PHE A 73 10.75 -3.82 -9.65
CA PHE A 73 9.34 -4.19 -9.52
C PHE A 73 9.10 -4.86 -8.15
N PRO A 74 9.15 -4.06 -7.07
CA PRO A 74 9.02 -4.60 -5.71
C PRO A 74 7.78 -5.47 -5.53
N GLU A 75 6.65 -5.02 -6.05
CA GLU A 75 5.35 -5.71 -5.91
C GLU A 75 5.40 -7.11 -6.53
N LEU A 76 6.04 -7.28 -7.69
CA LEU A 76 6.20 -8.57 -8.36
C LEU A 76 7.10 -9.52 -7.56
N HIS A 77 8.20 -9.00 -7.03
CA HIS A 77 9.10 -9.77 -6.18
C HIS A 77 8.41 -10.23 -4.90
N LEU A 78 7.60 -9.35 -4.28
CA LEU A 78 6.85 -9.68 -3.08
C LEU A 78 5.83 -10.81 -3.33
N VAL A 79 4.99 -10.70 -4.36
CA VAL A 79 3.98 -11.74 -4.63
C VAL A 79 4.60 -13.07 -5.02
N ARG A 80 5.74 -13.07 -5.72
CA ARG A 80 6.50 -14.29 -6.02
C ARG A 80 7.07 -14.93 -4.76
N TRP A 81 7.64 -14.12 -3.87
CA TRP A 81 8.14 -14.61 -2.58
C TRP A 81 7.02 -15.21 -1.74
N LEU A 82 5.89 -14.51 -1.60
CA LEU A 82 4.70 -15.00 -0.88
C LEU A 82 4.20 -16.32 -1.48
N ALA A 83 4.14 -16.42 -2.80
CA ALA A 83 3.75 -17.66 -3.48
C ALA A 83 4.72 -18.81 -3.18
N GLY A 84 6.03 -18.54 -3.11
CA GLY A 84 7.05 -19.49 -2.67
C GLY A 84 6.89 -19.96 -1.23
N GLN A 85 6.29 -19.14 -0.37
CA GLN A 85 5.94 -19.50 1.02
C GLN A 85 4.56 -20.19 1.12
N GLY A 86 3.88 -20.42 0.00
CA GLY A 86 2.56 -21.10 -0.03
C GLY A 86 1.34 -20.16 0.06
N TYR A 87 1.54 -18.84 0.13
CA TYR A 87 0.45 -17.86 0.15
C TYR A 87 -0.02 -17.57 -1.28
N LYS A 88 -1.31 -17.83 -1.54
CA LYS A 88 -1.95 -17.50 -2.83
C LYS A 88 -2.54 -16.09 -2.76
N THR A 89 -1.72 -15.11 -3.01
CA THR A 89 -2.14 -13.70 -2.97
C THR A 89 -1.73 -12.97 -4.25
N SER A 90 -2.39 -11.83 -4.51
CA SER A 90 -1.98 -10.82 -5.48
C SER A 90 -1.75 -9.50 -4.76
N LEU A 91 -1.16 -8.54 -5.45
CA LEU A 91 -0.96 -7.18 -4.95
C LEU A 91 -1.49 -6.19 -5.99
N TYR A 92 -2.24 -5.19 -5.53
CA TYR A 92 -2.75 -4.12 -6.37
C TYR A 92 -1.72 -2.98 -6.40
N ALA A 93 -1.10 -2.76 -7.54
CA ALA A 93 -0.12 -1.71 -7.74
C ALA A 93 -0.78 -0.49 -8.38
N PHE A 94 -0.54 0.69 -7.81
CA PHE A 94 -1.08 1.96 -8.30
C PHE A 94 0.04 2.78 -8.94
N ASP A 95 -0.24 3.40 -10.08
CA ASP A 95 0.67 4.38 -10.67
C ASP A 95 0.83 5.60 -9.75
N THR A 96 2.00 6.23 -9.81
CA THR A 96 2.27 7.50 -9.14
C THR A 96 1.46 8.60 -9.82
N THR A 97 0.32 8.94 -9.23
CA THR A 97 -0.63 9.94 -9.73
C THR A 97 -0.97 10.92 -8.61
N GLY A 98 -1.84 11.88 -8.88
CA GLY A 98 -2.35 12.77 -7.84
C GLY A 98 -3.42 12.10 -6.97
N VAL A 99 -3.87 12.84 -5.95
CA VAL A 99 -4.83 12.37 -4.94
C VAL A 99 -6.10 11.78 -5.55
N LYS A 100 -6.67 12.45 -6.56
CA LYS A 100 -7.98 12.05 -7.11
C LYS A 100 -7.96 10.69 -7.82
N PRO A 101 -7.02 10.39 -8.76
CA PRO A 101 -6.94 9.07 -9.36
C PRO A 101 -6.65 7.97 -8.33
N LEU A 102 -5.80 8.26 -7.34
CA LEU A 102 -5.50 7.33 -6.27
C LEU A 102 -6.74 7.04 -5.40
N GLN A 103 -7.53 8.06 -5.08
CA GLN A 103 -8.82 7.90 -4.40
C GLN A 103 -9.78 6.99 -5.20
N ASP A 104 -9.86 7.19 -6.53
CA ASP A 104 -10.72 6.38 -7.40
C ASP A 104 -10.26 4.91 -7.45
N ASN A 105 -8.95 4.64 -7.39
CA ASN A 105 -8.38 3.30 -7.25
C ASN A 105 -8.82 2.64 -5.93
N TYR A 106 -8.68 3.33 -4.79
CA TYR A 106 -9.15 2.82 -3.51
C TYR A 106 -10.66 2.56 -3.51
N GLN A 107 -11.46 3.48 -4.08
CA GLN A 107 -12.90 3.30 -4.20
C GLN A 107 -13.27 2.07 -5.04
N THR A 108 -12.50 1.79 -6.09
CA THR A 108 -12.66 0.61 -6.93
C THR A 108 -12.37 -0.66 -6.16
N LEU A 109 -11.27 -0.69 -5.39
CA LEU A 109 -10.91 -1.85 -4.58
C LEU A 109 -11.89 -2.10 -3.43
N ILE A 110 -12.41 -1.04 -2.78
CA ILE A 110 -13.45 -1.17 -1.75
C ILE A 110 -14.63 -1.97 -2.30
N LYS A 111 -15.11 -1.61 -3.48
CA LYS A 111 -16.25 -2.29 -4.12
C LYS A 111 -15.90 -3.69 -4.60
N LEU A 112 -14.75 -3.84 -5.26
CA LEU A 112 -14.31 -5.12 -5.84
C LEU A 112 -14.08 -6.19 -4.77
N LEU A 113 -13.52 -5.80 -3.64
CA LEU A 113 -13.08 -6.69 -2.58
C LEU A 113 -14.00 -6.67 -1.35
N ASN A 114 -15.08 -5.86 -1.37
CA ASN A 114 -15.96 -5.63 -0.22
C ASN A 114 -15.18 -5.29 1.06
N LEU A 115 -14.25 -4.34 0.96
CA LEU A 115 -13.40 -3.96 2.09
C LEU A 115 -14.21 -3.27 3.20
N ASP A 116 -13.85 -3.55 4.43
CA ASP A 116 -14.35 -2.85 5.61
C ASP A 116 -13.27 -1.98 6.30
N THR A 117 -12.00 -2.21 5.95
CA THR A 117 -10.87 -1.52 6.57
C THR A 117 -9.74 -1.30 5.55
N ILE A 118 -9.15 -0.11 5.58
CA ILE A 118 -7.91 0.22 4.90
C ILE A 118 -6.86 0.57 5.95
N ILE A 119 -5.71 -0.07 5.88
CA ILE A 119 -4.54 0.23 6.72
C ILE A 119 -3.44 0.72 5.79
N LEU A 120 -3.10 2.01 5.88
CA LEU A 120 -1.91 2.57 5.24
C LEU A 120 -0.68 2.25 6.07
N ILE A 121 0.37 1.82 5.41
CA ILE A 121 1.68 1.52 6.01
C ILE A 121 2.70 2.51 5.47
N ASP A 122 3.30 3.27 6.35
CA ASP A 122 4.50 4.04 6.09
C ASP A 122 5.71 3.27 6.68
N GLY A 123 6.69 2.99 5.84
CA GLY A 123 7.93 2.32 6.21
C GLY A 123 8.90 3.20 6.98
N GLY A 124 8.51 4.44 7.27
CA GLY A 124 9.24 5.44 8.01
C GLY A 124 8.31 6.30 8.85
N THR A 125 8.57 7.61 8.87
CA THR A 125 7.80 8.61 9.58
C THR A 125 7.59 9.89 8.75
N ASP A 126 7.94 9.88 7.48
CA ASP A 126 7.79 11.04 6.59
C ASP A 126 6.30 11.32 6.25
N SER A 127 5.41 10.33 6.39
CA SER A 127 3.95 10.55 6.40
C SER A 127 3.46 11.50 7.50
N LEU A 128 4.24 11.70 8.55
CA LEU A 128 3.93 12.56 9.69
C LEU A 128 4.60 13.95 9.62
N MET A 129 5.32 14.23 8.53
CA MET A 129 6.01 15.52 8.33
C MET A 129 5.04 16.69 8.37
N ARG A 130 5.52 17.80 8.95
CA ARG A 130 4.78 19.04 9.13
C ARG A 130 5.22 20.13 8.16
N GLY A 131 6.39 19.94 7.50
CA GLY A 131 6.96 20.85 6.53
C GLY A 131 7.94 21.86 7.14
N ASP A 132 8.30 21.71 8.41
CA ASP A 132 9.31 22.51 9.12
C ASP A 132 10.58 21.71 9.46
N GLU A 133 10.70 20.49 8.95
CA GLU A 133 11.85 19.63 9.11
C GLU A 133 13.05 20.13 8.30
N ALA A 134 14.29 19.80 8.76
CA ALA A 134 15.52 20.24 8.15
C ALA A 134 15.79 19.60 6.77
N ASP A 135 15.25 18.42 6.55
CA ASP A 135 15.39 17.65 5.33
C ASP A 135 14.05 17.00 4.97
N LEU A 136 13.91 16.53 3.74
CA LEU A 136 12.66 15.94 3.27
C LEU A 136 12.90 14.48 2.87
N GLY A 137 11.99 13.58 3.33
CA GLY A 137 11.84 12.23 2.77
C GLY A 137 11.10 12.24 1.42
N THR A 138 10.07 11.42 1.27
CA THR A 138 9.17 11.38 0.09
C THR A 138 7.74 11.83 0.45
N PRO A 139 7.55 13.01 1.08
CA PRO A 139 6.26 13.40 1.68
C PRO A 139 5.14 13.58 0.66
N GLN A 140 5.46 13.72 -0.63
CA GLN A 140 4.45 13.92 -1.67
C GLN A 140 3.61 12.66 -1.87
N GLU A 141 4.25 11.50 -1.94
CA GLU A 141 3.61 10.21 -2.15
C GLU A 141 2.79 9.80 -0.93
N ASP A 142 3.36 9.96 0.25
CA ASP A 142 2.67 9.72 1.52
C ASP A 142 1.46 10.62 1.69
N ALA A 143 1.63 11.93 1.49
CA ALA A 143 0.55 12.90 1.57
C ALA A 143 -0.57 12.59 0.56
N ALA A 144 -0.22 12.17 -0.66
CA ALA A 144 -1.20 11.79 -1.67
C ALA A 144 -2.01 10.56 -1.25
N SER A 145 -1.36 9.53 -0.70
CA SER A 145 -2.01 8.31 -0.21
C SER A 145 -2.90 8.60 1.00
N ILE A 146 -2.41 9.37 1.98
CA ILE A 146 -3.18 9.76 3.16
C ILE A 146 -4.41 10.58 2.75
N ALA A 147 -4.23 11.59 1.89
CA ALA A 147 -5.34 12.42 1.43
C ALA A 147 -6.36 11.58 0.63
N ALA A 148 -5.89 10.70 -0.28
CA ALA A 148 -6.76 9.84 -1.06
C ALA A 148 -7.65 8.97 -0.16
N VAL A 149 -7.08 8.34 0.88
CA VAL A 149 -7.82 7.50 1.81
C VAL A 149 -8.67 8.34 2.77
N HIS A 150 -8.14 9.48 3.26
CA HIS A 150 -8.88 10.36 4.18
C HIS A 150 -10.20 10.84 3.58
N PHE A 151 -10.18 11.29 2.32
CA PHE A 151 -11.35 11.86 1.64
C PHE A 151 -12.26 10.81 0.98
N LEU A 152 -12.06 9.50 1.22
CA LEU A 152 -13.00 8.48 0.78
C LEU A 152 -14.36 8.65 1.48
N GLU A 153 -15.41 8.78 0.68
CA GLU A 153 -16.80 8.77 1.16
C GLU A 153 -17.34 7.33 1.19
N ALA A 154 -16.66 6.45 1.94
CA ALA A 154 -17.02 5.05 2.05
C ALA A 154 -17.04 4.62 3.52
N PRO A 155 -17.96 3.71 3.93
CA PRO A 155 -18.08 3.26 5.31
C PRO A 155 -16.99 2.22 5.66
N VAL A 156 -15.73 2.60 5.48
CA VAL A 156 -14.57 1.78 5.81
C VAL A 156 -13.76 2.42 6.92
N SER A 157 -13.23 1.61 7.83
CA SER A 157 -12.26 2.09 8.82
C SER A 157 -10.95 2.44 8.12
N LYS A 158 -10.32 3.55 8.53
CA LYS A 158 -9.09 4.09 7.95
C LYS A 158 -8.04 4.20 9.04
N ILE A 159 -6.92 3.53 8.87
CA ILE A 159 -5.85 3.45 9.86
C ILE A 159 -4.54 3.80 9.15
N LEU A 160 -3.71 4.63 9.76
CA LEU A 160 -2.32 4.87 9.36
C LEU A 160 -1.40 4.22 10.39
N VAL A 161 -0.43 3.46 9.91
CA VAL A 161 0.61 2.82 10.70
C VAL A 161 1.96 3.29 10.19
N CYS A 162 2.74 3.89 11.07
CA CYS A 162 4.12 4.30 10.79
C CYS A 162 5.07 3.37 11.52
N LEU A 163 6.10 2.90 10.83
CA LEU A 163 7.05 1.95 11.37
C LEU A 163 8.38 2.64 11.70
N GLY A 164 8.88 2.42 12.90
CA GLY A 164 10.24 2.80 13.28
C GLY A 164 10.40 4.29 13.56
N PHE A 165 9.67 4.83 14.54
CA PHE A 165 9.91 6.20 15.02
C PHE A 165 11.40 6.48 15.21
N GLY A 166 11.88 7.57 14.59
CA GLY A 166 13.27 7.95 14.58
C GLY A 166 14.14 7.28 13.50
N VAL A 167 13.57 6.41 12.64
CA VAL A 167 14.32 5.80 11.52
C VAL A 167 14.74 6.84 10.49
N ASP A 168 13.94 7.89 10.32
CA ASP A 168 14.19 8.98 9.38
C ASP A 168 14.89 10.20 10.00
N THR A 169 15.47 10.07 11.20
CA THR A 169 16.15 11.19 11.86
C THR A 169 17.29 11.78 11.04
N HIS A 170 17.92 10.99 10.18
CA HIS A 170 18.94 11.45 9.26
C HIS A 170 18.37 12.33 8.11
N HIS A 171 17.06 12.29 7.88
CA HIS A 171 16.30 13.18 7.00
C HIS A 171 15.66 14.35 7.76
N GLY A 172 15.96 14.52 9.04
CA GLY A 172 15.41 15.60 9.87
C GLY A 172 14.01 15.35 10.40
N VAL A 173 13.47 14.14 10.23
CA VAL A 173 12.17 13.71 10.78
C VAL A 173 12.40 13.01 12.11
N SER A 174 11.80 13.51 13.20
CA SER A 174 11.97 13.00 14.56
C SER A 174 10.65 12.59 15.22
#